data_87285fef24e5347bf68ef3b817e6dbdf
#
_entry.id   87285fef24e5347bf68ef3b817e6dbdf
#
_cell.length_a   1.000
_cell.length_b   1.000
_cell.length_c   1.000
_cell.angle_alpha   90.00
_cell.angle_beta   90.00
_cell.angle_gamma   90.00
#
_symmetry.space_group_name_H-M   'P 1'
#
loop_
_entity.id
_entity.type
_entity.pdbx_description
1 polymer ?
#
loop_
_entity_poly.entity_id
_entity_poly.type
_entity_poly.pdbx_seq_one_letter_code
_entity_poly.pdbx_strand_id
1 'polypeptide(L)'
;MPRDERHTATIPYGTLGIIPLASCIKMGEKVDKCLVDWREQREHESESTLAFNGYKRDSYILDARTPRFGSGEGKGVLNDSVRGSDLYIMVDVCNYSLEYSLCGFRNHMSPDDHYADLKRVIAAAGGKARRITVIMPFLYESRQHKRNGRESLDCALMLQELTDM
;
A
#
# COMPACT_ATOMS: atom_id res chain seq x y z
N MET A 1 -22.00 -30.62 -21.48
CA MET A 1 -22.05 -29.24 -22.00
C MET A 1 -20.77 -28.54 -21.61
N PRO A 2 -19.92 -28.13 -22.55
CA PRO A 2 -18.73 -27.35 -22.20
C PRO A 2 -19.18 -25.98 -21.71
N ARG A 3 -18.68 -25.55 -20.56
CA ARG A 3 -18.85 -24.17 -20.10
C ARG A 3 -18.07 -23.27 -21.07
N ASP A 4 -18.80 -22.43 -21.77
CA ASP A 4 -18.26 -21.33 -22.55
C ASP A 4 -17.66 -20.31 -21.56
N GLU A 5 -16.40 -20.53 -21.16
CA GLU A 5 -15.62 -19.57 -20.39
C GLU A 5 -15.22 -18.44 -21.34
N ARG A 6 -16.13 -17.54 -21.60
CA ARG A 6 -15.79 -16.24 -22.14
C ARG A 6 -14.95 -15.52 -21.09
N HIS A 7 -13.64 -15.65 -21.20
CA HIS A 7 -12.71 -14.76 -20.54
C HIS A 7 -13.02 -13.34 -21.02
N THR A 8 -13.88 -12.64 -20.27
CA THR A 8 -14.02 -11.21 -20.43
C THR A 8 -12.66 -10.61 -20.10
N ALA A 9 -11.92 -10.21 -21.13
CA ALA A 9 -10.64 -9.55 -20.98
C ALA A 9 -10.86 -8.28 -20.15
N THR A 10 -10.58 -8.37 -18.85
CA THR A 10 -10.70 -7.24 -17.94
C THR A 10 -9.60 -6.24 -18.30
N ILE A 11 -9.98 -5.05 -18.74
CA ILE A 11 -9.00 -3.99 -19.02
C ILE A 11 -8.38 -3.57 -17.69
N PRO A 12 -7.04 -3.59 -17.55
CA PRO A 12 -6.36 -3.14 -16.35
C PRO A 12 -6.73 -1.71 -16.00
N TYR A 13 -6.93 -1.43 -14.72
CA TYR A 13 -7.27 -0.08 -14.26
C TYR A 13 -6.11 0.91 -14.47
N GLY A 14 -4.88 0.43 -14.37
CA GLY A 14 -3.64 1.16 -14.58
C GLY A 14 -2.45 0.21 -14.48
N THR A 15 -1.24 0.70 -14.66
CA THR A 15 -0.03 -0.09 -14.40
C THR A 15 0.06 -0.42 -12.91
N LEU A 16 0.28 -1.68 -12.58
CA LEU A 16 0.39 -2.12 -11.19
C LEU A 16 1.61 -1.51 -10.51
N GLY A 17 1.40 -0.96 -9.32
CA GLY A 17 2.47 -0.51 -8.43
C GLY A 17 2.19 -0.93 -6.99
N ILE A 18 3.21 -1.40 -6.29
CA ILE A 18 3.13 -1.81 -4.89
C ILE A 18 4.09 -0.98 -4.07
N ILE A 19 3.63 -0.37 -3.02
CA ILE A 19 4.46 0.33 -2.03
C ILE A 19 4.32 -0.38 -0.69
N PRO A 20 5.22 -1.30 -0.35
CA PRO A 20 5.29 -1.80 1.02
C PRO A 20 5.98 -0.75 1.90
N LEU A 21 5.26 -0.21 2.89
CA LEU A 21 5.88 0.64 3.89
C LEU A 21 6.87 -0.16 4.74
N ALA A 22 7.73 0.51 5.50
CA ALA A 22 8.79 -0.12 6.29
C ALA A 22 8.29 -1.31 7.15
N SER A 23 7.04 -1.23 7.63
CA SER A 23 6.39 -2.29 8.41
C SER A 23 6.00 -3.54 7.60
N CYS A 24 5.95 -3.45 6.27
CA CYS A 24 5.47 -4.51 5.36
C CYS A 24 6.49 -4.96 4.32
N ILE A 25 7.75 -4.56 4.38
CA ILE A 25 8.77 -4.85 3.34
C ILE A 25 8.81 -6.35 3.01
N LYS A 26 8.99 -7.21 4.01
CA LYS A 26 9.08 -8.67 3.80
C LYS A 26 7.81 -9.27 3.19
N MET A 27 6.64 -8.73 3.51
CA MET A 27 5.37 -9.16 2.91
C MET A 27 5.28 -8.69 1.47
N GLY A 28 5.62 -7.42 1.21
CA GLY A 28 5.62 -6.85 -0.13
C GLY A 28 6.54 -7.60 -1.09
N GLU A 29 7.75 -7.93 -0.67
CA GLU A 29 8.71 -8.73 -1.47
C GLU A 29 8.14 -10.11 -1.84
N LYS A 30 7.45 -10.79 -0.90
CA LYS A 30 6.81 -12.08 -1.19
C LYS A 30 5.65 -11.94 -2.17
N VAL A 31 4.83 -10.92 -2.00
CA VAL A 31 3.70 -10.63 -2.90
C VAL A 31 4.21 -10.31 -4.30
N ASP A 32 5.23 -9.45 -4.38
CA ASP A 32 5.86 -9.07 -5.64
C ASP A 32 6.37 -10.29 -6.41
N LYS A 33 7.13 -11.15 -5.72
CA LYS A 33 7.63 -12.39 -6.31
C LYS A 33 6.49 -13.27 -6.86
N CYS A 34 5.43 -13.49 -6.08
CA CYS A 34 4.27 -14.27 -6.53
C CYS A 34 3.62 -13.66 -7.78
N LEU A 35 3.50 -12.33 -7.85
CA LEU A 35 2.91 -11.65 -9.00
C LEU A 35 3.78 -11.77 -10.25
N VAL A 36 5.11 -11.67 -10.11
CA VAL A 36 6.03 -11.90 -11.21
C VAL A 36 5.94 -13.34 -11.71
N ASP A 37 6.00 -14.32 -10.80
CA ASP A 37 5.90 -15.74 -11.12
C ASP A 37 4.57 -16.06 -11.87
N TRP A 38 3.43 -15.54 -11.38
CA TRP A 38 2.12 -15.73 -12.03
C TRP A 38 2.03 -15.08 -13.41
N ARG A 39 2.62 -13.91 -13.58
CA ARG A 39 2.68 -13.24 -14.88
C ARG A 39 3.49 -14.08 -15.88
N GLU A 40 4.65 -14.60 -15.48
CA GLU A 40 5.47 -15.44 -16.32
C GLU A 40 4.74 -16.73 -16.72
N GLN A 41 4.04 -17.35 -15.77
CA GLN A 41 3.21 -18.52 -16.06
C GLN A 41 2.14 -18.20 -17.11
N ARG A 42 1.41 -17.11 -16.98
CA ARG A 42 0.39 -16.68 -17.96
C ARG A 42 0.97 -16.37 -19.34
N GLU A 43 2.17 -15.81 -19.40
CA GLU A 43 2.87 -15.60 -20.68
C GLU A 43 3.17 -16.95 -21.36
N HIS A 44 3.62 -17.96 -20.62
CA HIS A 44 3.88 -19.30 -21.13
C HIS A 44 2.60 -19.99 -21.63
N GLU A 45 1.47 -19.78 -20.96
CA GLU A 45 0.16 -20.33 -21.33
C GLU A 45 -0.51 -19.56 -22.49
N SER A 46 0.17 -18.55 -23.06
CA SER A 46 -0.33 -17.68 -24.14
C SER A 46 -1.64 -16.94 -23.80
N GLU A 47 -1.90 -16.73 -22.53
CA GLU A 47 -3.07 -15.99 -22.02
C GLU A 47 -2.84 -14.48 -21.94
N SER A 48 -1.67 -13.98 -22.38
CA SER A 48 -1.33 -12.57 -22.35
C SER A 48 -1.99 -11.81 -23.49
N THR A 49 -2.61 -10.69 -23.20
CA THR A 49 -3.19 -9.78 -24.19
C THR A 49 -2.41 -8.46 -24.22
N LEU A 50 -2.55 -7.70 -25.32
CA LEU A 50 -1.95 -6.35 -25.48
C LEU A 50 -2.27 -5.42 -24.31
N ALA A 51 -3.43 -5.58 -23.66
CA ALA A 51 -3.84 -4.80 -22.50
C ALA A 51 -2.90 -4.99 -21.30
N PHE A 52 -2.15 -6.10 -21.23
CA PHE A 52 -1.24 -6.43 -20.13
C PHE A 52 0.25 -6.17 -20.45
N ASN A 53 0.58 -5.60 -21.62
CA ASN A 53 1.98 -5.33 -21.96
C ASN A 53 2.70 -4.42 -20.94
N GLY A 54 1.99 -3.49 -20.29
CA GLY A 54 2.54 -2.65 -19.23
C GLY A 54 2.84 -3.37 -17.91
N TYR A 55 2.46 -4.65 -17.81
CA TYR A 55 2.69 -5.50 -16.64
C TYR A 55 3.95 -6.38 -16.76
N LYS A 56 4.68 -6.31 -17.87
CA LYS A 56 5.94 -7.02 -18.04
C LYS A 56 7.06 -6.29 -17.30
N ARG A 57 7.24 -6.63 -16.04
CA ARG A 57 8.26 -6.06 -15.15
C ARG A 57 8.89 -7.16 -14.30
N ASP A 58 10.13 -6.96 -13.92
CA ASP A 58 10.85 -7.86 -12.99
C ASP A 58 10.44 -7.61 -11.54
N SER A 59 9.82 -6.47 -11.25
CA SER A 59 9.25 -6.12 -9.95
C SER A 59 8.17 -5.04 -10.11
N TYR A 60 7.15 -5.11 -9.27
CA TYR A 60 6.07 -4.11 -9.15
C TYR A 60 6.27 -3.19 -7.95
N ILE A 61 7.32 -3.42 -7.14
CA ILE A 61 7.63 -2.57 -5.98
C ILE A 61 8.12 -1.21 -6.48
N LEU A 62 7.56 -0.16 -5.87
CA LEU A 62 7.97 1.22 -6.06
C LEU A 62 8.67 1.73 -4.80
N ASP A 63 9.77 2.46 -4.98
CA ASP A 63 10.55 3.00 -3.86
C ASP A 63 9.84 4.20 -3.23
N ALA A 64 9.41 4.00 -2.00
CA ALA A 64 8.83 5.02 -1.14
C ALA A 64 9.51 5.00 0.23
N ARG A 65 9.72 6.18 0.81
CA ARG A 65 10.40 6.32 2.10
C ARG A 65 9.66 7.30 2.99
N THR A 66 9.74 7.05 4.28
CA THR A 66 9.18 7.93 5.32
C THR A 66 10.26 8.34 6.33
N PRO A 67 11.26 9.15 5.88
CA PRO A 67 12.31 9.59 6.79
C PRO A 67 11.78 10.48 7.90
N ARG A 68 12.43 10.40 9.06
CA ARG A 68 12.14 11.23 10.23
C ARG A 68 13.15 12.35 10.39
N PHE A 69 12.66 13.52 10.79
CA PHE A 69 13.50 14.60 11.31
C PHE A 69 13.91 14.29 12.75
N GLY A 70 14.91 15.02 13.26
CA GLY A 70 15.34 14.87 14.66
C GLY A 70 14.25 15.16 15.71
N SER A 71 13.25 15.95 15.34
CA SER A 71 12.04 16.23 16.14
C SER A 71 11.05 15.04 16.17
N GLY A 72 11.28 13.98 15.39
CA GLY A 72 10.35 12.85 15.23
C GLY A 72 9.31 13.03 14.13
N GLU A 73 9.17 14.23 13.57
CA GLU A 73 8.29 14.47 12.42
C GLU A 73 8.76 13.68 11.19
N GLY A 74 7.83 13.16 10.42
CA GLY A 74 8.13 12.42 9.19
C GLY A 74 7.71 13.16 7.93
N LYS A 75 8.24 12.75 6.80
CA LYS A 75 7.74 13.12 5.47
C LYS A 75 7.60 11.89 4.58
N GLY A 76 6.65 11.91 3.65
CA GLY A 76 6.55 10.91 2.59
C GLY A 76 7.40 11.31 1.39
N VAL A 77 8.14 10.37 0.84
CA VAL A 77 8.97 10.57 -0.37
C VAL A 77 8.70 9.41 -1.31
N LEU A 78 8.34 9.71 -2.56
CA LEU A 78 8.26 8.74 -3.64
C LEU A 78 9.44 8.98 -4.58
N ASN A 79 10.27 7.97 -4.77
CA ASN A 79 11.40 8.04 -5.70
C ASN A 79 11.00 7.56 -7.10
N ASP A 80 9.93 6.77 -7.20
CA ASP A 80 9.36 6.31 -8.45
C ASP A 80 8.07 7.07 -8.82
N SER A 81 7.79 7.13 -10.12
CA SER A 81 6.57 7.75 -10.61
C SER A 81 5.37 6.82 -10.40
N VAL A 82 4.33 7.34 -9.75
CA VAL A 82 3.04 6.67 -9.56
C VAL A 82 1.97 7.14 -10.54
N ARG A 83 2.35 7.95 -11.54
CA ARG A 83 1.39 8.53 -12.48
C ARG A 83 0.65 7.44 -13.27
N GLY A 84 -0.68 7.46 -13.17
CA GLY A 84 -1.56 6.56 -13.90
C GLY A 84 -1.53 5.11 -13.38
N SER A 85 -0.85 4.84 -12.26
CA SER A 85 -0.78 3.51 -11.68
C SER A 85 -2.06 3.13 -10.94
N ASP A 86 -2.32 1.83 -10.90
CA ASP A 86 -3.16 1.18 -9.92
C ASP A 86 -2.26 0.82 -8.74
N LEU A 87 -2.30 1.66 -7.70
CA LEU A 87 -1.31 1.67 -6.62
C LEU A 87 -1.84 0.94 -5.39
N TYR A 88 -1.06 -0.01 -4.89
CA TYR A 88 -1.33 -0.73 -3.65
C TYR A 88 -0.31 -0.36 -2.59
N ILE A 89 -0.76 0.22 -1.47
CA ILE A 89 0.10 0.59 -0.35
C ILE A 89 -0.15 -0.38 0.79
N MET A 90 0.91 -1.03 1.27
CA MET A 90 0.85 -2.03 2.33
C MET A 90 1.42 -1.47 3.62
N VAL A 91 0.67 -1.57 4.72
CA VAL A 91 1.10 -1.11 6.05
C VAL A 91 0.64 -2.09 7.14
N ASP A 92 1.56 -2.51 7.99
CA ASP A 92 1.25 -3.20 9.25
C ASP A 92 1.40 -2.22 10.40
N VAL A 93 0.27 -1.75 10.91
CA VAL A 93 0.23 -0.76 12.00
C VAL A 93 0.61 -1.36 13.35
N CYS A 94 0.62 -2.68 13.46
CA CYS A 94 0.99 -3.40 14.70
C CYS A 94 2.47 -3.80 14.76
N ASN A 95 3.28 -3.43 13.77
CA ASN A 95 4.71 -3.76 13.75
C ASN A 95 5.50 -2.92 14.74
N TYR A 96 5.65 -3.42 15.95
CA TYR A 96 6.39 -2.77 17.03
C TYR A 96 7.92 -2.92 16.92
N SER A 97 8.43 -3.67 15.94
CA SER A 97 9.87 -3.91 15.79
C SER A 97 10.64 -2.73 15.18
N LEU A 98 9.94 -1.78 14.56
CA LEU A 98 10.55 -0.62 13.94
C LEU A 98 10.80 0.48 14.96
N GLU A 99 11.95 1.13 14.82
CA GLU A 99 12.38 2.20 15.68
C GLU A 99 12.74 3.45 14.86
N TYR A 100 12.62 4.60 15.47
CA TYR A 100 13.15 5.88 14.98
C TYR A 100 13.82 6.68 16.09
N SER A 101 14.64 7.63 15.71
CA SER A 101 15.29 8.55 16.67
C SER A 101 14.44 9.80 16.86
N LEU A 102 14.18 10.13 18.13
CA LEU A 102 13.51 11.36 18.56
C LEU A 102 14.42 12.07 19.56
N CYS A 103 14.94 13.22 19.18
CA CYS A 103 15.87 14.01 20.05
C CYS A 103 17.04 13.18 20.60
N GLY A 104 17.56 12.24 19.80
CA GLY A 104 18.67 11.36 20.20
C GLY A 104 18.27 10.08 20.94
N PHE A 105 16.99 9.90 21.26
CA PHE A 105 16.47 8.69 21.91
C PHE A 105 15.84 7.74 20.89
N ARG A 106 15.98 6.43 21.09
CA ARG A 106 15.29 5.41 20.31
C ARG A 106 13.86 5.23 20.80
N ASN A 107 12.92 5.29 19.87
CA ASN A 107 11.51 5.07 20.14
C ASN A 107 10.96 4.04 19.16
N HIS A 108 10.18 3.09 19.66
CA HIS A 108 9.42 2.18 18.80
C HIS A 108 8.30 2.92 18.07
N MET A 109 8.04 2.55 16.85
CA MET A 109 6.91 3.08 16.10
C MET A 109 5.59 2.57 16.71
N SER A 110 4.72 3.52 17.05
CA SER A 110 3.34 3.24 17.47
C SER A 110 2.45 2.96 16.25
N PRO A 111 1.23 2.42 16.45
CA PRO A 111 0.21 2.36 15.40
C PRO A 111 -0.06 3.70 14.74
N ASP A 112 -0.05 4.78 15.53
CA ASP A 112 -0.24 6.16 15.04
C ASP A 112 0.91 6.60 14.13
N ASP A 113 2.15 6.23 14.45
CA ASP A 113 3.31 6.50 13.60
C ASP A 113 3.20 5.81 12.24
N HIS A 114 2.80 4.54 12.23
CA HIS A 114 2.59 3.77 11.00
C HIS A 114 1.44 4.36 10.17
N TYR A 115 0.34 4.71 10.81
CA TYR A 115 -0.80 5.34 10.12
C TYR A 115 -0.45 6.73 9.58
N ALA A 116 0.31 7.53 10.33
CA ALA A 116 0.80 8.81 9.85
C ALA A 116 1.74 8.66 8.64
N ASP A 117 2.58 7.62 8.61
CA ASP A 117 3.44 7.33 7.46
C ASP A 117 2.64 6.90 6.22
N LEU A 118 1.57 6.11 6.40
CA LEU A 118 0.63 5.79 5.34
C LEU A 118 0.07 7.07 4.69
N LYS A 119 -0.46 7.98 5.51
CA LYS A 119 -1.02 9.26 5.02
C LYS A 119 0.00 10.10 4.27
N ARG A 120 1.24 10.16 4.78
CA ARG A 120 2.33 10.89 4.12
C ARG A 120 2.64 10.34 2.73
N VAL A 121 2.62 9.02 2.56
CA VAL A 121 2.85 8.38 1.26
C VAL A 121 1.67 8.61 0.31
N ILE A 122 0.43 8.51 0.79
CA ILE A 122 -0.77 8.86 -0.01
C ILE A 122 -0.69 10.33 -0.45
N ALA A 123 -0.39 11.24 0.47
CA ALA A 123 -0.24 12.66 0.16
C ALA A 123 0.90 12.92 -0.85
N ALA A 124 2.02 12.18 -0.75
CA ALA A 124 3.11 12.27 -1.72
C ALA A 124 2.72 11.80 -3.12
N ALA A 125 1.77 10.86 -3.25
CA ALA A 125 1.20 10.46 -4.53
C ALA A 125 0.42 11.62 -5.19
N GLY A 126 -0.12 12.54 -4.39
CA GLY A 126 -0.70 13.81 -4.84
C GLY A 126 -1.77 13.67 -5.91
N GLY A 127 -2.63 12.65 -5.84
CA GLY A 127 -3.67 12.39 -6.83
C GLY A 127 -3.14 11.97 -8.21
N LYS A 128 -1.87 11.55 -8.34
CA LYS A 128 -1.28 11.15 -9.63
C LYS A 128 -1.55 9.68 -9.96
N ALA A 129 -1.75 8.83 -8.96
CA ALA A 129 -2.19 7.46 -9.15
C ALA A 129 -3.64 7.46 -9.70
N ARG A 130 -3.98 6.46 -10.50
CA ARG A 130 -5.34 6.29 -11.02
C ARG A 130 -6.29 5.73 -9.98
N ARG A 131 -5.76 4.90 -9.10
CA ARG A 131 -6.43 4.34 -7.93
C ARG A 131 -5.40 4.08 -6.84
N ILE A 132 -5.79 4.27 -5.60
CA ILE A 132 -5.00 3.85 -4.44
C ILE A 132 -5.81 2.84 -3.65
N THR A 133 -5.21 1.69 -3.38
CA THR A 133 -5.76 0.65 -2.51
C THR A 133 -4.83 0.47 -1.32
N VAL A 134 -5.35 0.57 -0.11
CA VAL A 134 -4.59 0.33 1.11
C VAL A 134 -4.79 -1.11 1.56
N ILE A 135 -3.69 -1.84 1.76
CA ILE A 135 -3.67 -3.17 2.37
C ILE A 135 -3.16 -3.04 3.79
N MET A 136 -4.05 -3.25 4.74
CA MET A 136 -3.79 -3.14 6.16
C MET A 136 -4.23 -4.44 6.85
N PRO A 137 -3.30 -5.40 7.09
CA PRO A 137 -3.63 -6.72 7.62
C PRO A 137 -4.34 -6.68 8.98
N PHE A 138 -4.00 -5.67 9.80
CA PHE A 138 -4.73 -5.31 11.01
C PHE A 138 -5.28 -3.90 10.84
N LEU A 139 -6.60 -3.76 10.89
CA LEU A 139 -7.25 -2.47 10.70
C LEU A 139 -6.93 -1.53 11.86
N TYR A 140 -6.30 -0.38 11.56
CA TYR A 140 -5.99 0.67 12.53
C TYR A 140 -7.29 1.13 13.21
N GLU A 141 -7.23 1.34 14.53
CA GLU A 141 -8.37 1.73 15.37
C GLU A 141 -9.60 0.78 15.30
N SER A 142 -9.43 -0.47 14.87
CA SER A 142 -10.53 -1.44 14.77
C SER A 142 -11.22 -1.71 16.10
N ARG A 143 -10.54 -1.49 17.23
CA ARG A 143 -11.13 -1.64 18.57
C ARG A 143 -12.13 -0.54 18.90
N GLN A 144 -11.95 0.65 18.30
CA GLN A 144 -12.82 1.82 18.51
C GLN A 144 -13.85 1.95 17.36
N HIS A 145 -14.58 0.86 17.08
CA HIS A 145 -15.59 0.77 16.01
C HIS A 145 -17.02 1.08 16.47
N LYS A 146 -17.25 1.29 17.76
CA LYS A 146 -18.52 1.70 18.34
C LYS A 146 -18.30 2.64 19.52
N ARG A 147 -19.25 3.52 19.78
CA ARG A 147 -19.22 4.41 20.94
C ARG A 147 -19.91 3.77 22.14
N ASN A 148 -19.36 4.01 23.32
CA ASN A 148 -20.00 3.72 24.59
C ASN A 148 -19.87 4.97 25.47
N GLY A 149 -20.87 5.84 25.40
CA GLY A 149 -20.83 7.13 26.07
C GLY A 149 -20.17 8.25 25.24
N ARG A 150 -19.36 9.08 25.89
CA ARG A 150 -18.71 10.26 25.28
C ARG A 150 -17.30 9.93 24.78
N GLU A 151 -17.21 8.99 23.84
CA GLU A 151 -15.97 8.53 23.26
C GLU A 151 -15.85 8.98 21.81
N SER A 152 -14.61 9.06 21.31
CA SER A 152 -14.36 9.19 19.88
C SER A 152 -14.73 7.89 19.14
N LEU A 153 -14.93 7.98 17.84
CA LEU A 153 -15.17 6.83 16.96
C LEU A 153 -14.02 6.75 15.95
N ASP A 154 -12.82 6.42 16.45
CA ASP A 154 -11.60 6.59 15.72
C ASP A 154 -11.50 5.68 14.48
N CYS A 155 -12.09 4.48 14.52
CA CYS A 155 -12.18 3.62 13.35
C CYS A 155 -12.93 4.30 12.18
N ALA A 156 -14.05 4.97 12.46
CA ALA A 156 -14.82 5.68 11.43
C ALA A 156 -14.09 6.95 10.95
N LEU A 157 -13.47 7.69 11.88
CA LEU A 157 -12.68 8.87 11.53
C LEU A 157 -11.51 8.51 10.61
N MET A 158 -10.79 7.44 10.92
CA MET A 158 -9.69 6.93 10.10
C MET A 158 -10.15 6.56 8.68
N LEU A 159 -11.26 5.81 8.57
CA LEU A 159 -11.82 5.40 7.26
C LEU A 159 -12.26 6.61 6.44
N GLN A 160 -12.89 7.60 7.09
CA GLN A 160 -13.31 8.84 6.44
C GLN A 160 -12.08 9.62 5.95
N GLU A 161 -11.07 9.79 6.79
CA GLU A 161 -9.83 10.48 6.43
C GLU A 161 -9.15 9.84 5.21
N LEU A 162 -9.03 8.50 5.17
CA LEU A 162 -8.47 7.80 4.02
C LEU A 162 -9.33 7.91 2.76
N THR A 163 -10.64 8.03 2.91
CA THR A 163 -11.57 8.19 1.78
C THR A 163 -11.48 9.58 1.18
N ASP A 164 -11.21 10.59 1.99
CA ASP A 164 -11.12 12.00 1.59
C ASP A 164 -9.75 12.35 0.97
N MET A 165 -8.73 11.48 1.09
CA MET A 165 -7.37 11.65 0.54
C MET A 165 -7.26 11.17 -0.91
#